data_ef74435094d000593d3fd6c18452af51
#
_entry.id   ef74435094d000593d3fd6c18452af51
#
_cell.length_a   1.000
_cell.length_b   1.000
_cell.length_c   1.000
_cell.angle_alpha   90.00
_cell.angle_beta   90.00
_cell.angle_gamma   90.00
#
_symmetry.space_group_name_H-M   'P 1'
#
loop_
_entity.id
_entity.type
_entity.pdbx_description
1 polymer ?
#
loop_
_entity_poly.entity_id
_entity_poly.type
_entity_poly.pdbx_seq_one_letter_code
_entity_poly.pdbx_strand_id
1 'polypeptide(L)'
;MALTTGWGRTVLNTLTVAAILPYGIAIFLYHKFGWPTTYQGGKLAGLHPQKVFKLNYAAMQWFVVGTIQNLPLYFTITRAYRTARPESLIKSIPFGRHNCLLDLHLPHPVPGRPLPPKMPVYIFVFGGAWTSGSRTLYCMLANQLADKLQSVVVVPDYPLWPEEQHVHAMQTAIIDSVAWTYKNIEKYSGDKMNIHLMGHSAGAHLSVLAPMALAQGDYSPLDDNTTSSTLLPAIRKVLGFSGVYDITDHYKHEEMRGVADVSPMHRVMGGPDNFHLWSPSVLVDVLAEKDLISRLPPMYLFHGTADHIVPYQSTVKLGERLAKVNGKAVVKIFPGVGHSEPVTDVMLPDRPTYDLIMGCIMETAKDQRNQGDQEPAILPNFISG
;
A
#
# COMPACT_ATOMS: atom_id res chain seq x y z
N MET A 1 25.46 -30.67 -43.09
CA MET A 1 26.89 -30.70 -42.67
C MET A 1 27.38 -29.42 -42.01
N ALA A 2 26.55 -28.40 -41.73
CA ALA A 2 26.95 -27.10 -41.17
C ALA A 2 26.83 -26.97 -39.63
N LEU A 3 26.43 -28.02 -38.91
CA LEU A 3 26.21 -27.97 -37.43
C LEU A 3 27.36 -28.59 -36.60
N THR A 4 28.46 -28.97 -37.24
CA THR A 4 29.59 -29.65 -36.57
C THR A 4 30.79 -28.71 -36.28
N THR A 5 30.75 -27.45 -36.69
CA THR A 5 31.74 -26.44 -36.34
C THR A 5 31.48 -25.92 -34.93
N GLY A 6 32.51 -25.54 -34.19
CA GLY A 6 32.37 -24.98 -32.82
C GLY A 6 31.36 -23.85 -32.74
N TRP A 7 31.29 -22.99 -33.75
CA TRP A 7 30.30 -21.92 -33.91
C TRP A 7 28.84 -22.45 -34.02
N GLY A 8 28.59 -23.51 -34.84
CA GLY A 8 27.27 -24.10 -34.99
C GLY A 8 26.76 -24.70 -33.68
N ARG A 9 27.62 -25.35 -32.89
CA ARG A 9 27.26 -25.85 -31.53
C ARG A 9 26.96 -24.74 -30.57
N THR A 10 27.75 -23.64 -30.56
CA THR A 10 27.50 -22.48 -29.69
C THR A 10 26.17 -21.84 -30.03
N VAL A 11 25.87 -21.60 -31.29
CA VAL A 11 24.57 -21.04 -31.73
C VAL A 11 23.41 -21.96 -31.33
N LEU A 12 23.52 -23.27 -31.57
CA LEU A 12 22.48 -24.23 -31.19
C LEU A 12 22.27 -24.23 -29.65
N ASN A 13 23.34 -24.26 -28.88
CA ASN A 13 23.25 -24.24 -27.41
C ASN A 13 22.61 -22.94 -26.91
N THR A 14 22.98 -21.78 -27.48
CA THR A 14 22.40 -20.49 -27.14
C THR A 14 20.90 -20.45 -27.45
N LEU A 15 20.48 -20.90 -28.59
CA LEU A 15 19.07 -20.98 -28.98
C LEU A 15 18.28 -21.96 -28.10
N THR A 16 18.88 -23.09 -27.72
CA THR A 16 18.28 -24.06 -26.81
C THR A 16 18.07 -23.46 -25.42
N VAL A 17 19.08 -22.78 -24.87
CA VAL A 17 18.96 -22.10 -23.60
C VAL A 17 17.91 -20.99 -23.65
N ALA A 18 17.92 -20.18 -24.71
CA ALA A 18 16.94 -19.11 -24.90
C ALA A 18 15.50 -19.63 -25.02
N ALA A 19 15.31 -20.84 -25.58
CA ALA A 19 13.99 -21.45 -25.65
C ALA A 19 13.52 -22.09 -24.34
N ILE A 20 14.42 -22.71 -23.56
CA ILE A 20 14.09 -23.48 -22.36
C ILE A 20 14.04 -22.58 -21.11
N LEU A 21 14.93 -21.60 -20.98
CA LEU A 21 15.06 -20.75 -19.81
C LEU A 21 13.74 -20.07 -19.39
N PRO A 22 12.93 -19.49 -20.30
CA PRO A 22 11.65 -18.88 -19.93
C PRO A 22 10.68 -19.88 -19.28
N TYR A 23 10.66 -21.12 -19.74
CA TYR A 23 9.84 -22.18 -19.14
C TYR A 23 10.34 -22.58 -17.76
N GLY A 24 11.66 -22.67 -17.59
CA GLY A 24 12.27 -22.92 -16.28
C GLY A 24 11.90 -21.85 -15.26
N ILE A 25 11.96 -20.57 -15.65
CA ILE A 25 11.53 -19.44 -14.81
C ILE A 25 10.03 -19.54 -14.48
N ALA A 26 9.18 -19.80 -15.48
CA ALA A 26 7.74 -19.93 -15.26
C ALA A 26 7.41 -21.08 -14.30
N ILE A 27 8.04 -22.26 -14.49
CA ILE A 27 7.86 -23.42 -13.61
C ILE A 27 8.31 -23.09 -12.18
N PHE A 28 9.46 -22.41 -12.02
CA PHE A 28 9.94 -21.97 -10.71
C PHE A 28 8.95 -21.03 -10.03
N LEU A 29 8.42 -20.03 -10.75
CA LEU A 29 7.44 -19.09 -10.22
C LEU A 29 6.13 -19.82 -9.85
N TYR A 30 5.64 -20.71 -10.68
CA TYR A 30 4.46 -21.53 -10.37
C TYR A 30 4.70 -22.47 -9.17
N HIS A 31 5.91 -22.99 -9.02
CA HIS A 31 6.23 -23.82 -7.85
C HIS A 31 6.24 -22.98 -6.57
N LYS A 32 6.81 -21.78 -6.64
CA LYS A 32 6.94 -20.88 -5.48
C LYS A 32 5.60 -20.25 -5.08
N PHE A 33 4.82 -19.78 -6.05
CA PHE A 33 3.60 -18.99 -5.81
C PHE A 33 2.31 -19.77 -6.03
N GLY A 34 2.40 -21.01 -6.54
CA GLY A 34 1.30 -21.90 -6.82
C GLY A 34 0.97 -22.00 -8.31
N TRP A 35 0.53 -23.20 -8.72
CA TRP A 35 0.10 -23.47 -10.08
C TRP A 35 -1.30 -22.89 -10.34
N PRO A 36 -1.61 -22.53 -11.60
CA PRO A 36 -2.96 -22.14 -11.98
C PRO A 36 -3.96 -23.24 -11.64
N THR A 37 -5.00 -22.89 -10.89
CA THR A 37 -6.05 -23.84 -10.46
C THR A 37 -7.31 -23.74 -11.31
N THR A 38 -7.46 -22.64 -12.06
CA THR A 38 -8.71 -22.25 -12.73
C THR A 38 -8.85 -22.70 -14.19
N TYR A 39 -7.85 -23.38 -14.76
CA TYR A 39 -7.86 -23.73 -16.18
C TYR A 39 -8.30 -25.16 -16.46
N GLN A 40 -9.25 -25.32 -17.40
CA GLN A 40 -9.64 -26.59 -18.01
C GLN A 40 -8.52 -27.26 -18.80
N GLY A 41 -7.29 -27.23 -18.39
CA GLY A 41 -6.12 -27.81 -19.01
C GLY A 41 -5.05 -28.19 -18.02
N GLY A 42 -5.36 -28.02 -16.75
CA GLY A 42 -4.44 -28.31 -15.66
C GLY A 42 -3.14 -27.50 -15.73
N LYS A 43 -2.07 -28.04 -15.16
CA LYS A 43 -0.75 -27.37 -15.08
C LYS A 43 -0.17 -27.00 -16.47
N LEU A 44 -0.45 -27.78 -17.53
CA LEU A 44 0.06 -27.52 -18.87
C LEU A 44 -0.51 -26.22 -19.49
N ALA A 45 -1.72 -25.81 -19.11
CA ALA A 45 -2.30 -24.57 -19.59
C ALA A 45 -1.51 -23.33 -19.13
N GLY A 46 -0.84 -23.39 -17.98
CA GLY A 46 0.08 -22.36 -17.52
C GLY A 46 1.37 -22.24 -18.35
N LEU A 47 1.75 -23.31 -19.04
CA LEU A 47 2.95 -23.36 -19.87
C LEU A 47 2.69 -22.99 -21.34
N HIS A 48 1.52 -22.42 -21.67
CA HIS A 48 1.27 -21.88 -23.00
C HIS A 48 2.28 -20.77 -23.34
N PRO A 49 2.92 -20.75 -24.54
CA PRO A 49 4.00 -19.83 -24.87
C PRO A 49 3.72 -18.36 -24.60
N GLN A 50 2.51 -17.90 -24.92
CA GLN A 50 2.12 -16.49 -24.65
C GLN A 50 2.08 -16.16 -23.16
N LYS A 51 1.63 -17.10 -22.30
CA LYS A 51 1.62 -16.90 -20.84
C LYS A 51 3.05 -16.89 -20.30
N VAL A 52 3.85 -17.84 -20.71
CA VAL A 52 5.27 -17.91 -20.34
C VAL A 52 5.99 -16.63 -20.72
N PHE A 53 5.76 -16.11 -21.95
CA PHE A 53 6.35 -14.84 -22.38
C PHE A 53 5.91 -13.66 -21.51
N LYS A 54 4.61 -13.48 -21.29
CA LYS A 54 4.07 -12.39 -20.46
C LYS A 54 4.61 -12.45 -19.03
N LEU A 55 4.60 -13.64 -18.41
CA LEU A 55 5.11 -13.86 -17.06
C LEU A 55 6.60 -13.52 -16.96
N ASN A 56 7.42 -13.97 -17.91
CA ASN A 56 8.86 -13.66 -17.92
C ASN A 56 9.11 -12.18 -18.14
N TYR A 57 8.33 -11.52 -19.02
CA TYR A 57 8.43 -10.09 -19.25
C TYR A 57 8.12 -9.30 -17.97
N ALA A 58 7.03 -9.64 -17.28
CA ALA A 58 6.66 -9.02 -16.01
C ALA A 58 7.70 -9.29 -14.91
N ALA A 59 8.21 -10.52 -14.82
CA ALA A 59 9.27 -10.87 -13.86
C ALA A 59 10.57 -10.09 -14.13
N MET A 60 10.94 -9.93 -15.40
CA MET A 60 12.11 -9.14 -15.78
C MET A 60 11.93 -7.65 -15.42
N GLN A 61 10.76 -7.08 -15.74
CA GLN A 61 10.46 -5.70 -15.34
C GLN A 61 10.55 -5.53 -13.82
N TRP A 62 9.94 -6.43 -13.06
CA TRP A 62 10.00 -6.39 -11.60
C TRP A 62 11.44 -6.52 -11.09
N PHE A 63 12.25 -7.42 -11.66
CA PHE A 63 13.63 -7.62 -11.25
C PHE A 63 14.51 -6.40 -11.58
N VAL A 64 14.40 -5.87 -12.81
CA VAL A 64 15.23 -4.71 -13.25
C VAL A 64 14.80 -3.45 -12.52
N VAL A 65 13.51 -3.09 -12.59
CA VAL A 65 13.01 -1.83 -12.03
C VAL A 65 12.84 -1.95 -10.51
N GLY A 66 12.23 -3.02 -10.04
CA GLY A 66 11.95 -3.20 -8.61
C GLY A 66 13.19 -3.47 -7.76
N THR A 67 14.21 -4.14 -8.31
CA THR A 67 15.39 -4.55 -7.53
C THR A 67 16.61 -3.76 -7.93
N ILE A 68 17.08 -3.88 -9.19
CA ILE A 68 18.39 -3.33 -9.60
C ILE A 68 18.41 -1.81 -9.52
N GLN A 69 17.41 -1.13 -10.06
CA GLN A 69 17.36 0.35 -10.06
C GLN A 69 17.19 0.94 -8.67
N ASN A 70 16.53 0.22 -7.75
CA ASN A 70 16.34 0.67 -6.39
C ASN A 70 17.42 0.19 -5.40
N LEU A 71 18.41 -0.57 -5.86
CA LEU A 71 19.48 -1.08 -5.00
C LEU A 71 20.24 0.03 -4.24
N PRO A 72 20.63 1.17 -4.88
CA PRO A 72 21.28 2.28 -4.16
C PRO A 72 20.38 2.89 -3.08
N LEU A 73 19.09 3.05 -3.38
CA LEU A 73 18.10 3.54 -2.41
C LEU A 73 17.96 2.57 -1.23
N TYR A 74 17.92 1.27 -1.49
CA TYR A 74 17.85 0.24 -0.44
C TYR A 74 19.05 0.31 0.52
N PHE A 75 20.27 0.49 0.02
CA PHE A 75 21.46 0.68 0.86
C PHE A 75 21.37 1.97 1.69
N THR A 76 20.88 3.05 1.08
CA THR A 76 20.69 4.34 1.76
C THR A 76 19.66 4.21 2.90
N ILE A 77 18.51 3.57 2.64
CA ILE A 77 17.48 3.30 3.64
C ILE A 77 18.04 2.46 4.79
N THR A 78 18.73 1.36 4.44
CA THR A 78 19.29 0.45 5.44
C THR A 78 20.30 1.17 6.35
N ARG A 79 21.16 2.02 5.76
CA ARG A 79 22.08 2.85 6.52
C ARG A 79 21.32 3.83 7.42
N ALA A 80 20.37 4.59 6.88
CA ALA A 80 19.57 5.55 7.62
C ALA A 80 18.86 4.88 8.82
N TYR A 81 18.24 3.72 8.60
CA TYR A 81 17.58 2.97 9.66
C TYR A 81 18.55 2.54 10.76
N ARG A 82 19.75 2.01 10.39
CA ARG A 82 20.74 1.53 11.36
C ARG A 82 21.32 2.67 12.19
N THR A 83 21.56 3.84 11.59
CA THR A 83 22.22 4.98 12.22
C THR A 83 21.23 6.00 12.81
N ALA A 84 19.93 5.75 12.70
CA ALA A 84 18.91 6.63 13.28
C ALA A 84 19.07 6.74 14.80
N ARG A 85 18.91 7.99 15.30
CA ARG A 85 19.02 8.30 16.72
C ARG A 85 17.78 7.86 17.48
N PRO A 86 17.92 7.36 18.71
CA PRO A 86 16.77 6.94 19.53
C PRO A 86 15.74 8.06 19.77
N GLU A 87 16.18 9.33 19.76
CA GLU A 87 15.30 10.49 19.96
C GLU A 87 14.35 10.72 18.76
N SER A 88 14.74 10.27 17.56
CA SER A 88 13.94 10.43 16.34
C SER A 88 13.30 9.14 15.86
N LEU A 89 13.78 7.97 16.28
CA LEU A 89 13.27 6.67 15.86
C LEU A 89 13.28 5.65 17.00
N ILE A 90 12.10 5.30 17.49
CA ILE A 90 11.90 4.24 18.48
C ILE A 90 11.49 2.98 17.74
N LYS A 91 12.33 1.94 17.82
CA LYS A 91 12.23 0.75 16.98
C LYS A 91 11.55 -0.43 17.67
N SER A 92 10.87 -1.24 16.86
CA SER A 92 10.48 -2.62 17.22
C SER A 92 9.58 -2.71 18.46
N ILE A 93 8.60 -1.85 18.54
CA ILE A 93 7.61 -1.89 19.62
C ILE A 93 6.58 -2.97 19.29
N PRO A 94 6.36 -3.97 20.15
CA PRO A 94 5.36 -5.00 19.90
C PRO A 94 3.94 -4.44 20.03
N PHE A 95 3.04 -4.89 19.15
CA PHE A 95 1.64 -4.52 19.19
C PHE A 95 0.73 -5.62 18.64
N GLY A 96 -0.55 -5.52 18.98
CA GLY A 96 -1.63 -6.33 18.40
C GLY A 96 -1.52 -7.82 18.70
N ARG A 97 -2.44 -8.58 18.08
CA ARG A 97 -2.63 -10.02 18.31
C ARG A 97 -1.73 -10.92 17.47
N HIS A 98 -1.08 -10.36 16.43
CA HIS A 98 -0.27 -11.12 15.48
C HIS A 98 1.25 -11.02 15.76
N ASN A 99 1.65 -10.59 16.97
CA ASN A 99 3.05 -10.36 17.34
C ASN A 99 3.80 -9.43 16.36
N CYS A 100 3.09 -8.50 15.75
CA CYS A 100 3.68 -7.53 14.86
C CYS A 100 4.48 -6.48 15.63
N LEU A 101 5.39 -5.83 14.92
CA LEU A 101 6.21 -4.74 15.46
C LEU A 101 5.87 -3.44 14.74
N LEU A 102 5.96 -2.33 15.44
CA LEU A 102 5.89 -1.01 14.85
C LEU A 102 7.11 -0.18 15.22
N ASP A 103 7.40 0.81 14.38
CA ASP A 103 8.39 1.84 14.64
C ASP A 103 7.69 3.19 14.80
N LEU A 104 8.21 4.04 15.72
CA LEU A 104 7.76 5.42 15.89
C LEU A 104 8.83 6.37 15.39
N HIS A 105 8.44 7.25 14.49
CA HIS A 105 9.26 8.33 13.99
C HIS A 105 8.78 9.65 14.58
N LEU A 106 9.68 10.38 15.22
CA LEU A 106 9.43 11.67 15.85
C LEU A 106 10.12 12.76 15.02
N PRO A 107 9.55 13.97 14.93
CA PRO A 107 10.22 15.07 14.25
C PRO A 107 11.54 15.40 14.93
N HIS A 108 12.53 15.79 14.12
CA HIS A 108 13.83 16.16 14.65
C HIS A 108 13.69 17.40 15.54
N PRO A 109 14.27 17.38 16.75
CA PRO A 109 14.24 18.52 17.64
C PRO A 109 14.93 19.74 16.99
N VAL A 110 14.24 20.86 16.97
CA VAL A 110 14.84 22.15 16.58
C VAL A 110 15.46 22.75 17.83
N PRO A 111 16.76 23.16 17.82
CA PRO A 111 17.40 23.75 18.98
C PRO A 111 16.57 24.92 19.55
N GLY A 112 16.31 24.90 20.86
CA GLY A 112 15.52 25.91 21.56
C GLY A 112 14.01 25.86 21.33
N ARG A 113 13.49 24.89 20.58
CA ARG A 113 12.06 24.71 20.33
C ARG A 113 11.61 23.34 20.83
N PRO A 114 10.86 23.21 21.92
CA PRO A 114 10.32 21.94 22.38
C PRO A 114 9.32 21.39 21.34
N LEU A 115 9.17 20.06 21.27
CA LEU A 115 8.13 19.46 20.46
C LEU A 115 6.74 19.95 20.90
N PRO A 116 5.84 20.25 19.94
CA PRO A 116 4.48 20.63 20.27
C PRO A 116 3.80 19.52 21.07
N PRO A 117 3.06 19.82 22.13
CA PRO A 117 2.15 18.85 22.72
C PRO A 117 1.00 18.54 21.75
N LYS A 118 0.53 17.29 21.74
CA LYS A 118 -0.59 16.85 20.89
C LYS A 118 -0.33 17.03 19.38
N MET A 119 0.77 16.47 18.91
CA MET A 119 1.07 16.40 17.47
C MET A 119 0.09 15.47 16.74
N PRO A 120 -0.28 15.79 15.47
CA PRO A 120 -0.98 14.83 14.62
C PRO A 120 -0.22 13.51 14.52
N VAL A 121 -0.95 12.41 14.36
CA VAL A 121 -0.35 11.07 14.24
C VAL A 121 -0.68 10.50 12.88
N TYR A 122 0.34 10.10 12.14
CA TYR A 122 0.18 9.39 10.87
C TYR A 122 0.58 7.93 11.04
N ILE A 123 -0.32 7.01 10.72
CA ILE A 123 0.00 5.58 10.64
C ILE A 123 0.23 5.28 9.17
N PHE A 124 1.49 5.00 8.80
CA PHE A 124 1.85 4.67 7.42
C PHE A 124 1.89 3.17 7.20
N VAL A 125 1.01 2.67 6.35
CA VAL A 125 0.88 1.26 5.97
C VAL A 125 1.56 1.03 4.62
N PHE A 126 2.59 0.21 4.63
CA PHE A 126 3.38 -0.03 3.43
C PHE A 126 2.70 -0.95 2.41
N GLY A 127 3.10 -0.83 1.15
CA GLY A 127 2.71 -1.71 0.05
C GLY A 127 3.59 -2.94 -0.07
N GLY A 128 3.36 -3.73 -1.12
CA GLY A 128 4.13 -4.94 -1.42
C GLY A 128 3.26 -6.14 -1.76
N ALA A 129 2.11 -5.91 -2.37
CA ALA A 129 1.17 -6.95 -2.84
C ALA A 129 0.80 -7.97 -1.75
N TRP A 130 0.69 -7.54 -0.50
CA TRP A 130 0.38 -8.35 0.70
C TRP A 130 1.40 -9.46 1.01
N THR A 131 2.57 -9.47 0.34
CA THR A 131 3.59 -10.54 0.46
C THR A 131 4.97 -10.05 0.84
N SER A 132 5.19 -8.76 0.79
CA SER A 132 6.51 -8.17 0.98
C SER A 132 6.41 -6.76 1.58
N GLY A 133 7.56 -6.23 1.95
CA GLY A 133 7.65 -4.95 2.65
C GLY A 133 7.97 -5.14 4.13
N SER A 134 8.37 -4.07 4.76
CA SER A 134 8.58 -3.99 6.20
C SER A 134 8.65 -2.53 6.62
N ARG A 135 8.33 -2.25 7.88
CA ARG A 135 8.46 -0.91 8.46
C ARG A 135 9.84 -0.27 8.25
N THR A 136 10.90 -1.09 8.21
CA THR A 136 12.28 -0.61 8.10
C THR A 136 12.58 0.02 6.74
N LEU A 137 11.92 -0.45 5.66
CA LEU A 137 12.10 0.07 4.31
C LEU A 137 11.52 1.47 4.11
N TYR A 138 10.63 1.89 4.98
CA TYR A 138 9.94 3.18 4.87
C TYR A 138 10.42 4.21 5.90
N CYS A 139 11.54 3.95 6.60
CA CYS A 139 12.07 4.85 7.63
C CYS A 139 12.38 6.24 7.09
N MET A 140 12.91 6.39 5.89
CA MET A 140 13.23 7.70 5.31
C MET A 140 11.95 8.47 4.95
N LEU A 141 10.95 7.80 4.38
CA LEU A 141 9.62 8.40 4.15
C LEU A 141 9.01 8.87 5.46
N ALA A 142 8.99 8.02 6.48
CA ALA A 142 8.42 8.34 7.78
C ALA A 142 9.14 9.52 8.47
N ASN A 143 10.46 9.61 8.35
CA ASN A 143 11.23 10.75 8.85
C ASN A 143 10.84 12.05 8.11
N GLN A 144 10.73 12.02 6.77
CA GLN A 144 10.28 13.19 5.99
C GLN A 144 8.87 13.63 6.41
N LEU A 145 7.95 12.69 6.59
CA LEU A 145 6.60 13.01 7.06
C LEU A 145 6.62 13.59 8.47
N ALA A 146 7.38 12.99 9.40
CA ALA A 146 7.48 13.49 10.76
C ALA A 146 7.98 14.95 10.81
N ASP A 147 9.05 15.23 10.07
CA ASP A 147 9.67 16.56 10.03
C ASP A 147 8.78 17.59 9.32
N LYS A 148 8.28 17.29 8.14
CA LYS A 148 7.51 18.24 7.32
C LYS A 148 6.13 18.53 7.90
N LEU A 149 5.49 17.53 8.50
CA LEU A 149 4.16 17.67 9.08
C LEU A 149 4.20 18.01 10.58
N GLN A 150 5.38 18.01 11.21
CA GLN A 150 5.55 18.13 12.66
C GLN A 150 4.61 17.17 13.39
N SER A 151 4.73 15.88 13.08
CA SER A 151 3.82 14.81 13.47
C SER A 151 4.57 13.61 14.04
N VAL A 152 3.87 12.77 14.79
CA VAL A 152 4.36 11.42 15.09
C VAL A 152 3.96 10.50 13.95
N VAL A 153 4.92 9.74 13.40
CA VAL A 153 4.62 8.75 12.36
C VAL A 153 4.83 7.35 12.91
N VAL A 154 3.79 6.55 12.84
CA VAL A 154 3.77 5.14 13.23
C VAL A 154 3.87 4.29 11.98
N VAL A 155 4.83 3.40 11.90
CA VAL A 155 4.96 2.47 10.78
C VAL A 155 4.81 1.04 11.32
N PRO A 156 3.62 0.43 11.23
CA PRO A 156 3.40 -0.95 11.66
C PRO A 156 3.83 -1.95 10.59
N ASP A 157 4.39 -3.09 11.02
CA ASP A 157 4.34 -4.30 10.21
C ASP A 157 2.91 -4.88 10.28
N TYR A 158 2.55 -5.69 9.31
CA TYR A 158 1.36 -6.53 9.33
C TYR A 158 1.73 -7.92 8.80
N PRO A 159 0.99 -8.98 9.17
CA PRO A 159 1.31 -10.33 8.72
C PRO A 159 1.21 -10.41 7.19
N LEU A 160 2.18 -11.08 6.56
CA LEU A 160 2.31 -11.16 5.11
C LEU A 160 2.03 -12.59 4.64
N TRP A 161 1.55 -12.74 3.40
CA TRP A 161 1.48 -14.04 2.76
C TRP A 161 2.91 -14.54 2.43
N PRO A 162 3.26 -15.83 2.57
CA PRO A 162 2.37 -16.96 2.84
C PRO A 162 2.18 -17.32 4.33
N GLU A 163 2.85 -16.63 5.27
CA GLU A 163 2.74 -16.91 6.71
C GLU A 163 1.30 -16.67 7.19
N GLU A 164 0.68 -15.60 6.71
CA GLU A 164 -0.74 -15.32 6.88
C GLU A 164 -1.46 -15.47 5.54
N GLN A 165 -2.52 -16.25 5.50
CA GLN A 165 -3.18 -16.62 4.26
C GLN A 165 -4.42 -15.79 3.93
N HIS A 166 -4.82 -14.85 4.81
CA HIS A 166 -6.04 -14.10 4.60
C HIS A 166 -5.92 -12.62 4.92
N VAL A 167 -6.45 -11.78 4.03
CA VAL A 167 -6.44 -10.31 4.16
C VAL A 167 -7.12 -9.81 5.43
N HIS A 168 -8.06 -10.56 5.99
CA HIS A 168 -8.74 -10.21 7.24
C HIS A 168 -7.75 -10.04 8.40
N ALA A 169 -6.76 -10.93 8.55
CA ALA A 169 -5.74 -10.80 9.58
C ALA A 169 -4.85 -9.58 9.36
N MET A 170 -4.53 -9.26 8.09
CA MET A 170 -3.79 -8.05 7.73
C MET A 170 -4.58 -6.78 8.08
N GLN A 171 -5.86 -6.73 7.72
CA GLN A 171 -6.77 -5.63 8.09
C GLN A 171 -6.87 -5.48 9.61
N THR A 172 -7.04 -6.59 10.32
CA THR A 172 -7.11 -6.60 11.78
C THR A 172 -5.83 -6.07 12.41
N ALA A 173 -4.65 -6.45 11.89
CA ALA A 173 -3.37 -5.92 12.36
C ALA A 173 -3.27 -4.39 12.18
N ILE A 174 -3.80 -3.84 11.09
CA ILE A 174 -3.85 -2.38 10.92
C ILE A 174 -4.79 -1.74 11.95
N ILE A 175 -5.96 -2.32 12.22
CA ILE A 175 -6.84 -1.79 13.28
C ILE A 175 -6.18 -1.93 14.67
N ASP A 176 -5.49 -3.04 14.94
CA ASP A 176 -4.71 -3.20 16.17
C ASP A 176 -3.60 -2.14 16.31
N SER A 177 -3.00 -1.68 15.19
CA SER A 177 -2.04 -0.57 15.21
C SER A 177 -2.69 0.76 15.57
N VAL A 178 -3.93 0.99 15.11
CA VAL A 178 -4.74 2.15 15.53
C VAL A 178 -5.06 2.05 17.02
N ALA A 179 -5.46 0.89 17.51
CA ALA A 179 -5.75 0.65 18.91
C ALA A 179 -4.53 0.88 19.81
N TRP A 180 -3.36 0.35 19.41
CA TRP A 180 -2.10 0.60 20.10
C TRP A 180 -1.77 2.09 20.13
N THR A 181 -1.90 2.78 19.00
CA THR A 181 -1.67 4.21 18.86
C THR A 181 -2.59 5.00 19.78
N TYR A 182 -3.88 4.74 19.76
CA TYR A 182 -4.88 5.37 20.62
C TYR A 182 -4.52 5.27 22.11
N LYS A 183 -4.00 4.12 22.55
CA LYS A 183 -3.65 3.86 23.95
C LYS A 183 -2.33 4.49 24.40
N ASN A 184 -1.36 4.61 23.50
CA ASN A 184 0.02 4.84 23.89
C ASN A 184 0.62 6.15 23.39
N ILE A 185 0.07 6.75 22.33
CA ILE A 185 0.76 7.79 21.56
C ILE A 185 0.94 9.11 22.35
N GLU A 186 0.12 9.36 23.36
CA GLU A 186 0.25 10.54 24.24
C GLU A 186 1.59 10.56 24.99
N LYS A 187 2.20 9.39 25.26
CA LYS A 187 3.55 9.27 25.85
C LYS A 187 4.65 9.84 24.94
N TYR A 188 4.33 10.01 23.66
CA TYR A 188 5.23 10.50 22.61
C TYR A 188 4.74 11.84 22.04
N SER A 189 3.96 12.59 22.82
CA SER A 189 3.38 13.88 22.42
C SER A 189 2.43 13.82 21.21
N GLY A 190 1.94 12.64 20.83
CA GLY A 190 0.92 12.47 19.79
C GLY A 190 -0.49 12.70 20.34
N ASP A 191 -1.41 13.16 19.49
CA ASP A 191 -2.82 13.29 19.82
C ASP A 191 -3.58 12.02 19.39
N LYS A 192 -4.05 11.27 20.38
CA LYS A 192 -4.82 10.02 20.12
C LYS A 192 -6.15 10.24 19.40
N MET A 193 -6.69 11.47 19.41
CA MET A 193 -7.91 11.84 18.70
C MET A 193 -7.63 12.47 17.34
N ASN A 194 -6.37 12.52 16.90
CA ASN A 194 -5.96 13.08 15.63
C ASN A 194 -5.06 12.09 14.85
N ILE A 195 -5.60 10.91 14.57
CA ILE A 195 -4.93 9.81 13.85
C ILE A 195 -5.30 9.88 12.37
N HIS A 196 -4.30 9.79 11.49
CA HIS A 196 -4.46 9.71 10.05
C HIS A 196 -3.91 8.38 9.55
N LEU A 197 -4.73 7.60 8.84
CA LEU A 197 -4.24 6.45 8.12
C LEU A 197 -3.66 6.90 6.79
N MET A 198 -2.47 6.46 6.48
CA MET A 198 -1.80 6.71 5.21
C MET A 198 -1.27 5.38 4.68
N GLY A 199 -1.47 5.10 3.39
CA GLY A 199 -0.98 3.85 2.84
C GLY A 199 -0.63 3.94 1.36
N HIS A 200 0.17 2.97 0.91
CA HIS A 200 0.58 2.84 -0.48
C HIS A 200 0.21 1.45 -1.01
N SER A 201 -0.33 1.36 -2.23
CA SER A 201 -0.62 0.09 -2.92
C SER A 201 -1.50 -0.84 -2.05
N ALA A 202 -1.05 -2.05 -1.74
CA ALA A 202 -1.71 -2.95 -0.77
C ALA A 202 -1.94 -2.29 0.60
N GLY A 203 -1.02 -1.42 1.06
CA GLY A 203 -1.20 -0.67 2.29
C GLY A 203 -2.29 0.40 2.18
N ALA A 204 -2.48 1.03 1.02
CA ALA A 204 -3.59 1.94 0.78
C ALA A 204 -4.94 1.19 0.80
N HIS A 205 -4.99 -0.01 0.22
CA HIS A 205 -6.12 -0.91 0.32
C HIS A 205 -6.50 -1.19 1.79
N LEU A 206 -5.53 -1.63 2.60
CA LEU A 206 -5.74 -1.94 4.02
C LEU A 206 -6.14 -0.69 4.83
N SER A 207 -5.55 0.47 4.51
CA SER A 207 -5.86 1.75 5.17
C SER A 207 -7.29 2.23 4.92
N VAL A 208 -7.88 1.88 3.76
CA VAL A 208 -9.29 2.16 3.45
C VAL A 208 -10.22 1.11 4.06
N LEU A 209 -9.82 -0.16 4.04
CA LEU A 209 -10.61 -1.24 4.64
C LEU A 209 -10.77 -1.12 6.15
N ALA A 210 -9.74 -0.63 6.86
CA ALA A 210 -9.77 -0.54 8.32
C ALA A 210 -10.93 0.31 8.86
N PRO A 211 -11.14 1.58 8.44
CA PRO A 211 -12.29 2.36 8.88
C PRO A 211 -13.63 1.82 8.37
N MET A 212 -13.68 1.13 7.23
CA MET A 212 -14.89 0.48 6.74
C MET A 212 -15.32 -0.67 7.65
N ALA A 213 -14.36 -1.52 8.10
CA ALA A 213 -14.63 -2.58 9.07
C ALA A 213 -15.06 -2.01 10.43
N LEU A 214 -14.39 -0.97 10.91
CA LEU A 214 -14.79 -0.29 12.16
C LEU A 214 -16.19 0.30 12.05
N ALA A 215 -16.59 0.86 10.90
CA ALA A 215 -17.92 1.41 10.69
C ALA A 215 -19.01 0.32 10.75
N GLN A 216 -18.71 -0.88 10.24
CA GLN A 216 -19.59 -2.05 10.29
C GLN A 216 -19.64 -2.74 11.66
N GLY A 217 -18.68 -2.47 12.53
CA GLY A 217 -18.51 -3.19 13.79
C GLY A 217 -17.77 -4.52 13.63
N ASP A 218 -17.11 -4.76 12.50
CA ASP A 218 -16.41 -6.01 12.17
C ASP A 218 -14.98 -6.04 12.77
N TYR A 219 -14.86 -5.63 14.02
CA TYR A 219 -13.60 -5.68 14.75
C TYR A 219 -13.82 -6.18 16.16
N SER A 220 -13.16 -7.26 16.51
CA SER A 220 -13.10 -7.74 17.89
C SER A 220 -12.01 -6.99 18.64
N PRO A 221 -12.35 -6.13 19.61
CA PRO A 221 -11.35 -5.33 20.30
C PRO A 221 -10.40 -6.19 21.14
N LEU A 222 -9.18 -5.69 21.36
CA LEU A 222 -8.21 -6.32 22.26
C LEU A 222 -8.58 -6.09 23.74
N ASP A 223 -9.33 -5.04 24.01
CA ASP A 223 -9.88 -4.68 25.33
C ASP A 223 -11.08 -3.71 25.20
N ASP A 224 -11.79 -3.50 26.28
CA ASP A 224 -13.01 -2.69 26.32
C ASP A 224 -12.80 -1.21 25.93
N ASN A 225 -11.57 -0.71 25.97
CA ASN A 225 -11.24 0.68 25.64
C ASN A 225 -10.91 0.89 24.16
N THR A 226 -10.84 -0.17 23.35
CA THR A 226 -10.45 -0.12 21.94
C THR A 226 -11.52 -0.69 21.02
N THR A 227 -12.77 -0.38 21.31
CA THR A 227 -13.94 -0.78 20.48
C THR A 227 -14.01 0.03 19.18
N SER A 228 -14.77 -0.46 18.21
CA SER A 228 -15.03 0.27 16.95
C SER A 228 -15.57 1.68 17.19
N SER A 229 -16.46 1.85 18.17
CA SER A 229 -17.01 3.15 18.53
C SER A 229 -15.99 4.13 19.15
N THR A 230 -14.93 3.61 19.72
CA THR A 230 -13.82 4.42 20.27
C THR A 230 -12.79 4.77 19.19
N LEU A 231 -12.42 3.79 18.36
CA LEU A 231 -11.32 3.94 17.41
C LEU A 231 -11.72 4.73 16.16
N LEU A 232 -12.93 4.50 15.62
CA LEU A 232 -13.34 5.14 14.38
C LEU A 232 -13.37 6.67 14.47
N PRO A 233 -13.90 7.32 15.52
CA PRO A 233 -13.85 8.78 15.66
C PRO A 233 -12.44 9.35 15.82
N ALA A 234 -11.46 8.53 16.26
CA ALA A 234 -10.06 8.94 16.37
C ALA A 234 -9.36 9.02 15.01
N ILE A 235 -9.88 8.30 13.98
CA ILE A 235 -9.35 8.35 12.62
C ILE A 235 -9.94 9.57 11.91
N ARG A 236 -9.13 10.61 11.71
CA ARG A 236 -9.57 11.90 11.16
C ARG A 236 -9.59 11.94 9.64
N LYS A 237 -8.74 11.16 8.96
CA LYS A 237 -8.71 11.02 7.50
C LYS A 237 -7.93 9.78 7.07
N VAL A 238 -8.14 9.39 5.81
CA VAL A 238 -7.34 8.37 5.12
C VAL A 238 -6.66 9.00 3.91
N LEU A 239 -5.36 8.75 3.73
CA LEU A 239 -4.58 9.13 2.55
C LEU A 239 -4.14 7.86 1.84
N GLY A 240 -4.64 7.62 0.64
CA GLY A 240 -4.32 6.41 -0.13
C GLY A 240 -3.53 6.75 -1.40
N PHE A 241 -2.34 6.17 -1.55
CA PHE A 241 -1.48 6.34 -2.72
C PHE A 241 -1.45 5.07 -3.55
N SER A 242 -1.77 5.16 -4.84
CA SER A 242 -1.72 4.05 -5.81
C SER A 242 -2.45 2.79 -5.33
N GLY A 243 -3.61 2.94 -4.69
CA GLY A 243 -4.31 1.88 -3.97
C GLY A 243 -5.12 0.95 -4.87
N VAL A 244 -5.23 -0.31 -4.44
CA VAL A 244 -6.08 -1.34 -5.05
C VAL A 244 -7.45 -1.31 -4.39
N TYR A 245 -8.43 -0.63 -5.00
CA TYR A 245 -9.73 -0.42 -4.38
C TYR A 245 -10.87 -1.26 -4.99
N ASP A 246 -10.58 -1.98 -6.08
CA ASP A 246 -11.46 -2.99 -6.66
C ASP A 246 -10.63 -4.22 -7.01
N ILE A 247 -10.77 -5.27 -6.22
CA ILE A 247 -9.98 -6.50 -6.37
C ILE A 247 -10.32 -7.23 -7.65
N THR A 248 -11.60 -7.23 -8.05
CA THR A 248 -12.04 -7.90 -9.29
C THR A 248 -11.43 -7.25 -10.53
N ASP A 249 -11.47 -5.92 -10.59
CA ASP A 249 -10.91 -5.19 -11.73
C ASP A 249 -9.37 -5.29 -11.74
N HIS A 250 -8.75 -5.25 -10.57
CA HIS A 250 -7.30 -5.43 -10.47
C HIS A 250 -6.87 -6.83 -10.89
N TYR A 251 -7.62 -7.88 -10.54
CA TYR A 251 -7.32 -9.25 -10.96
C TYR A 251 -7.38 -9.40 -12.49
N LYS A 252 -8.38 -8.79 -13.16
CA LYS A 252 -8.43 -8.73 -14.63
C LYS A 252 -7.22 -8.01 -15.21
N HIS A 253 -6.75 -6.95 -14.58
CA HIS A 253 -5.53 -6.25 -15.00
C HIS A 253 -4.30 -7.16 -14.86
N GLU A 254 -4.17 -7.91 -13.78
CA GLU A 254 -3.11 -8.90 -13.60
C GLU A 254 -3.17 -10.02 -14.64
N GLU A 255 -4.38 -10.47 -15.03
CA GLU A 255 -4.58 -11.44 -16.13
C GLU A 255 -4.06 -10.89 -17.47
N MET A 256 -4.38 -9.63 -17.78
CA MET A 256 -3.87 -8.97 -19.00
C MET A 256 -2.34 -8.89 -19.01
N ARG A 257 -1.72 -8.65 -17.85
CA ARG A 257 -0.27 -8.64 -17.67
C ARG A 257 0.35 -10.04 -17.63
N GLY A 258 -0.46 -11.10 -17.46
CA GLY A 258 -0.01 -12.49 -17.37
C GLY A 258 0.60 -12.88 -16.04
N VAL A 259 0.30 -12.14 -14.95
CA VAL A 259 0.82 -12.39 -13.60
C VAL A 259 -0.24 -12.94 -12.63
N ALA A 260 -1.51 -12.95 -12.99
CA ALA A 260 -2.60 -13.37 -12.12
C ALA A 260 -2.39 -14.78 -11.51
N ASP A 261 -1.85 -15.71 -12.29
CA ASP A 261 -1.61 -17.08 -11.84
C ASP A 261 -0.57 -17.19 -10.72
N VAL A 262 0.40 -16.27 -10.66
CA VAL A 262 1.45 -16.23 -9.63
C VAL A 262 1.20 -15.13 -8.59
N SER A 263 0.18 -14.29 -8.81
CA SER A 263 -0.18 -13.25 -7.86
C SER A 263 -0.71 -13.88 -6.56
N PRO A 264 -0.25 -13.40 -5.40
CA PRO A 264 -0.80 -13.83 -4.12
C PRO A 264 -2.20 -13.28 -3.88
N MET A 265 -2.60 -12.21 -4.59
CA MET A 265 -3.84 -11.48 -4.32
C MET A 265 -5.06 -12.40 -4.28
N HIS A 266 -5.24 -13.27 -5.29
CA HIS A 266 -6.42 -14.14 -5.30
C HIS A 266 -6.44 -15.13 -4.13
N ARG A 267 -5.27 -15.52 -3.61
CA ARG A 267 -5.15 -16.42 -2.45
C ARG A 267 -5.45 -15.67 -1.16
N VAL A 268 -4.84 -14.52 -1.00
CA VAL A 268 -5.01 -13.65 0.17
C VAL A 268 -6.47 -13.18 0.31
N MET A 269 -7.16 -12.94 -0.82
CA MET A 269 -8.57 -12.53 -0.84
C MET A 269 -9.57 -13.71 -0.76
N GLY A 270 -9.09 -14.96 -0.65
CA GLY A 270 -9.92 -16.16 -0.55
C GLY A 270 -10.58 -16.59 -1.86
N GLY A 271 -10.02 -16.20 -3.01
CA GLY A 271 -10.50 -16.54 -4.35
C GLY A 271 -11.49 -15.55 -4.95
N PRO A 272 -11.79 -15.69 -6.27
CA PRO A 272 -12.61 -14.74 -7.02
C PRO A 272 -14.02 -14.53 -6.45
N ASP A 273 -14.62 -15.56 -5.88
CA ASP A 273 -15.97 -15.48 -5.29
C ASP A 273 -16.03 -14.53 -4.08
N ASN A 274 -14.88 -14.29 -3.43
CA ASN A 274 -14.76 -13.43 -2.25
C ASN A 274 -14.22 -12.03 -2.55
N PHE A 275 -13.83 -11.72 -3.79
CA PHE A 275 -13.23 -10.43 -4.13
C PHE A 275 -14.10 -9.23 -3.78
N HIS A 276 -15.40 -9.37 -3.88
CA HIS A 276 -16.36 -8.33 -3.53
C HIS A 276 -16.33 -7.96 -2.04
N LEU A 277 -16.01 -8.91 -1.16
CA LEU A 277 -15.90 -8.70 0.29
C LEU A 277 -14.67 -7.83 0.67
N TRP A 278 -13.68 -7.78 -0.21
CA TRP A 278 -12.40 -7.10 0.01
C TRP A 278 -12.17 -5.95 -0.97
N SER A 279 -13.19 -5.55 -1.70
CA SER A 279 -13.14 -4.43 -2.65
C SER A 279 -13.74 -3.17 -2.03
N PRO A 280 -12.93 -2.18 -1.57
CA PRO A 280 -13.45 -0.94 -1.00
C PRO A 280 -14.51 -0.27 -1.86
N SER A 281 -14.33 -0.26 -3.19
CA SER A 281 -15.31 0.33 -4.12
C SER A 281 -16.67 -0.38 -4.08
N VAL A 282 -16.72 -1.68 -3.78
CA VAL A 282 -17.96 -2.46 -3.63
C VAL A 282 -18.54 -2.28 -2.22
N LEU A 283 -17.67 -2.24 -1.21
CA LEU A 283 -18.10 -2.07 0.19
C LEU A 283 -18.77 -0.71 0.44
N VAL A 284 -18.49 0.31 -0.39
CA VAL A 284 -19.21 1.60 -0.34
C VAL A 284 -20.72 1.40 -0.49
N ASP A 285 -21.15 0.55 -1.42
CA ASP A 285 -22.57 0.29 -1.65
C ASP A 285 -23.20 -0.43 -0.44
N VAL A 286 -22.49 -1.42 0.13
CA VAL A 286 -22.91 -2.14 1.35
C VAL A 286 -23.03 -1.20 2.55
N LEU A 287 -22.09 -0.26 2.70
CA LEU A 287 -22.13 0.72 3.78
C LEU A 287 -23.25 1.74 3.59
N ALA A 288 -23.57 2.10 2.35
CA ALA A 288 -24.68 3.00 2.03
C ALA A 288 -26.03 2.35 2.35
N GLU A 289 -26.22 1.09 2.00
CA GLU A 289 -27.44 0.32 2.35
C GLU A 289 -27.66 0.22 3.88
N LYS A 290 -26.59 0.24 4.66
CA LYS A 290 -26.63 0.20 6.13
C LYS A 290 -26.61 1.59 6.80
N ASP A 291 -26.66 2.69 6.03
CA ASP A 291 -26.56 4.07 6.52
C ASP A 291 -25.28 4.39 7.33
N LEU A 292 -24.16 3.79 6.91
CA LEU A 292 -22.87 3.90 7.62
C LEU A 292 -21.86 4.85 6.95
N ILE A 293 -22.17 5.41 5.77
CA ILE A 293 -21.27 6.28 5.01
C ILE A 293 -20.86 7.53 5.80
N SER A 294 -21.78 8.12 6.53
CA SER A 294 -21.53 9.32 7.34
C SER A 294 -20.50 9.10 8.48
N ARG A 295 -20.28 7.83 8.86
CA ARG A 295 -19.30 7.45 9.89
C ARG A 295 -17.87 7.37 9.36
N LEU A 296 -17.69 7.29 8.03
CA LEU A 296 -16.37 7.16 7.43
C LEU A 296 -15.59 8.48 7.52
N PRO A 297 -14.27 8.43 7.81
CA PRO A 297 -13.43 9.61 7.72
C PRO A 297 -13.29 10.05 6.26
N PRO A 298 -13.02 11.35 6.00
CA PRO A 298 -12.67 11.83 4.67
C PRO A 298 -11.49 11.06 4.07
N MET A 299 -11.58 10.75 2.78
CA MET A 299 -10.56 10.01 2.03
C MET A 299 -9.89 10.90 1.00
N TYR A 300 -8.56 10.98 1.03
CA TYR A 300 -7.73 11.67 0.06
C TYR A 300 -6.99 10.60 -0.76
N LEU A 301 -7.34 10.49 -2.02
CA LEU A 301 -6.92 9.39 -2.89
C LEU A 301 -6.02 9.93 -4.00
N PHE A 302 -4.79 9.44 -4.07
CA PHE A 302 -3.75 9.92 -4.96
C PHE A 302 -3.28 8.81 -5.90
N HIS A 303 -3.13 9.09 -7.21
CA HIS A 303 -2.67 8.09 -8.16
C HIS A 303 -1.94 8.74 -9.34
N GLY A 304 -0.99 8.02 -9.91
CA GLY A 304 -0.28 8.46 -11.10
C GLY A 304 -0.80 7.83 -12.39
N THR A 305 -0.83 8.57 -13.50
CA THR A 305 -1.31 8.04 -14.79
C THR A 305 -0.36 7.04 -15.44
N ALA A 306 0.92 7.04 -15.07
CA ALA A 306 1.92 6.10 -15.56
C ALA A 306 2.05 4.84 -14.67
N ASP A 307 1.12 4.64 -13.73
CA ASP A 307 1.08 3.43 -12.91
C ASP A 307 0.63 2.21 -13.74
N HIS A 308 1.58 1.33 -14.04
CA HIS A 308 1.35 0.08 -14.78
C HIS A 308 1.09 -1.12 -13.86
N ILE A 309 1.26 -0.95 -12.54
CA ILE A 309 1.03 -2.00 -11.54
C ILE A 309 -0.45 -1.99 -11.14
N VAL A 310 -0.93 -0.84 -10.68
CA VAL A 310 -2.33 -0.61 -10.32
C VAL A 310 -2.90 0.48 -11.22
N PRO A 311 -3.93 0.18 -12.04
CA PRO A 311 -4.55 1.21 -12.87
C PRO A 311 -5.15 2.34 -12.02
N TYR A 312 -4.88 3.60 -12.38
CA TYR A 312 -5.41 4.76 -11.65
C TYR A 312 -6.95 4.83 -11.63
N GLN A 313 -7.60 4.13 -12.56
CA GLN A 313 -9.05 3.94 -12.59
C GLN A 313 -9.60 3.31 -11.30
N SER A 314 -8.78 2.52 -10.60
CA SER A 314 -9.14 1.98 -9.28
C SER A 314 -9.44 3.10 -8.28
N THR A 315 -8.62 4.14 -8.25
CA THR A 315 -8.78 5.33 -7.40
C THR A 315 -9.97 6.18 -7.83
N VAL A 316 -10.12 6.43 -9.14
CA VAL A 316 -11.25 7.20 -9.69
C VAL A 316 -12.57 6.52 -9.33
N LYS A 317 -12.67 5.21 -9.55
CA LYS A 317 -13.87 4.41 -9.28
C LYS A 317 -14.31 4.48 -7.80
N LEU A 318 -13.35 4.39 -6.87
CA LEU A 318 -13.66 4.53 -5.44
C LEU A 318 -14.18 5.95 -5.12
N GLY A 319 -13.51 6.99 -5.64
CA GLY A 319 -13.92 8.37 -5.44
C GLY A 319 -15.33 8.66 -5.97
N GLU A 320 -15.63 8.19 -7.18
CA GLU A 320 -16.97 8.33 -7.80
C GLU A 320 -18.06 7.61 -7.00
N ARG A 321 -17.77 6.40 -6.49
CA ARG A 321 -18.75 5.65 -5.68
C ARG A 321 -19.02 6.34 -4.34
N LEU A 322 -17.97 6.82 -3.67
CA LEU A 322 -18.15 7.62 -2.45
C LEU A 322 -18.97 8.88 -2.72
N ALA A 323 -18.68 9.61 -3.79
CA ALA A 323 -19.43 10.81 -4.15
C ALA A 323 -20.92 10.55 -4.39
N LYS A 324 -21.27 9.42 -5.04
CA LYS A 324 -22.69 9.03 -5.31
C LYS A 324 -23.51 8.81 -4.04
N VAL A 325 -22.85 8.45 -2.94
CA VAL A 325 -23.51 8.16 -1.65
C VAL A 325 -23.20 9.24 -0.59
N ASN A 326 -22.80 10.44 -1.02
CA ASN A 326 -22.42 11.56 -0.16
C ASN A 326 -21.27 11.27 0.81
N GLY A 327 -20.39 10.32 0.45
CA GLY A 327 -19.15 10.07 1.16
C GLY A 327 -18.11 11.14 0.82
N LYS A 328 -17.25 11.49 1.79
CA LYS A 328 -16.25 12.54 1.64
C LYS A 328 -14.98 11.97 0.98
N ALA A 329 -14.73 12.29 -0.28
CA ALA A 329 -13.52 11.89 -0.99
C ALA A 329 -12.96 13.02 -1.86
N VAL A 330 -11.63 13.14 -1.88
CA VAL A 330 -10.87 13.99 -2.79
C VAL A 330 -9.95 13.09 -3.61
N VAL A 331 -10.04 13.17 -4.94
CA VAL A 331 -9.21 12.40 -5.87
C VAL A 331 -8.25 13.34 -6.58
N LYS A 332 -6.95 13.05 -6.53
CA LYS A 332 -5.91 13.77 -7.30
C LYS A 332 -5.14 12.77 -8.17
N ILE A 333 -5.13 13.03 -9.48
CA ILE A 333 -4.42 12.19 -10.45
C ILE A 333 -3.21 12.96 -10.96
N PHE A 334 -2.02 12.35 -10.87
CA PHE A 334 -0.75 12.96 -11.24
C PHE A 334 -0.30 12.47 -12.62
N PRO A 335 -0.24 13.36 -13.63
CA PRO A 335 0.26 12.99 -14.96
C PRO A 335 1.71 12.50 -14.92
N GLY A 336 1.99 11.36 -15.57
CA GLY A 336 3.33 10.82 -15.72
C GLY A 336 3.95 10.19 -14.47
N VAL A 337 3.28 10.21 -13.33
CA VAL A 337 3.75 9.55 -12.09
C VAL A 337 3.43 8.07 -12.15
N GLY A 338 4.38 7.21 -11.79
CA GLY A 338 4.23 5.75 -11.75
C GLY A 338 3.79 5.24 -10.38
N HIS A 339 3.97 3.92 -10.17
CA HIS A 339 3.48 3.24 -8.97
C HIS A 339 4.23 3.59 -7.69
N SER A 340 5.55 3.65 -7.77
CA SER A 340 6.43 3.72 -6.59
C SER A 340 6.81 5.15 -6.21
N GLU A 341 6.80 6.09 -7.15
CA GLU A 341 7.24 7.47 -6.94
C GLU A 341 6.51 8.17 -5.78
N PRO A 342 5.20 7.93 -5.52
CA PRO A 342 4.53 8.53 -4.37
C PRO A 342 5.15 8.19 -3.01
N VAL A 343 5.95 7.14 -2.94
CA VAL A 343 6.67 6.76 -1.72
C VAL A 343 8.18 6.88 -1.86
N THR A 344 8.78 6.46 -2.98
CA THR A 344 10.24 6.50 -3.17
C THR A 344 10.76 7.92 -3.30
N ASP A 345 10.02 8.80 -3.96
CA ASP A 345 10.44 10.17 -4.16
C ASP A 345 10.25 11.01 -2.90
N VAL A 346 9.23 10.72 -2.09
CA VAL A 346 9.06 11.38 -0.78
C VAL A 346 10.19 11.04 0.20
N MET A 347 10.96 9.97 -0.03
CA MET A 347 12.12 9.63 0.80
C MET A 347 13.29 10.61 0.65
N LEU A 348 13.41 11.27 -0.50
CA LEU A 348 14.57 12.10 -0.88
C LEU A 348 14.10 13.42 -1.50
N PRO A 349 14.42 14.58 -0.88
CA PRO A 349 13.93 15.89 -1.35
C PRO A 349 14.41 16.32 -2.75
N ASP A 350 15.45 15.68 -3.28
CA ASP A 350 16.02 15.94 -4.61
C ASP A 350 15.33 15.14 -5.74
N ARG A 351 14.34 14.33 -5.40
CA ARG A 351 13.60 13.52 -6.38
C ARG A 351 12.57 14.35 -7.16
N PRO A 352 12.30 14.00 -8.44
CA PRO A 352 11.49 14.81 -9.35
C PRO A 352 10.08 15.12 -8.86
N THR A 353 9.42 14.17 -8.19
CA THR A 353 8.02 14.33 -7.74
C THR A 353 7.88 14.67 -6.27
N TYR A 354 9.00 14.88 -5.56
CA TYR A 354 9.00 15.16 -4.10
C TYR A 354 8.08 16.34 -3.73
N ASP A 355 8.32 17.51 -4.34
CA ASP A 355 7.55 18.71 -4.01
C ASP A 355 6.07 18.58 -4.36
N LEU A 356 5.76 17.92 -5.47
CA LEU A 356 4.39 17.66 -5.90
C LEU A 356 3.64 16.79 -4.88
N ILE A 357 4.21 15.65 -4.50
CA ILE A 357 3.57 14.70 -3.59
C ILE A 357 3.54 15.24 -2.16
N MET A 358 4.68 15.75 -1.67
CA MET A 358 4.76 16.32 -0.33
C MET A 358 3.86 17.55 -0.18
N GLY A 359 3.77 18.40 -1.22
CA GLY A 359 2.85 19.53 -1.26
C GLY A 359 1.40 19.10 -1.08
N CYS A 360 0.95 18.07 -1.79
CA CYS A 360 -0.39 17.50 -1.64
C CYS A 360 -0.63 16.93 -0.24
N ILE A 361 0.34 16.23 0.34
CA ILE A 361 0.24 15.72 1.72
C ILE A 361 0.09 16.90 2.69
N MET A 362 0.90 17.95 2.56
CA MET A 362 0.85 19.13 3.41
C MET A 362 -0.46 19.92 3.26
N GLU A 363 -1.06 19.98 2.06
CA GLU A 363 -2.39 20.56 1.87
C GLU A 363 -3.44 19.85 2.72
N THR A 364 -3.44 18.52 2.72
CA THR A 364 -4.39 17.76 3.56
C THR A 364 -4.20 18.05 5.06
N ALA A 365 -3.00 18.41 5.49
CA ALA A 365 -2.73 18.78 6.90
C ALA A 365 -3.24 20.19 7.24
N LYS A 366 -3.30 21.12 6.26
CA LYS A 366 -3.82 22.48 6.44
C LYS A 366 -5.35 22.52 6.52
N ASP A 367 -6.04 21.67 5.74
CA ASP A 367 -7.50 21.60 5.77
C ASP A 367 -8.08 21.38 7.16
N GLN A 368 -7.31 20.77 8.07
CA GLN A 368 -7.73 20.62 9.47
C GLN A 368 -7.78 21.92 10.27
N ARG A 369 -6.93 22.89 9.97
CA ARG A 369 -6.87 24.15 10.72
C ARG A 369 -8.03 25.09 10.38
N ASN A 370 -8.65 24.87 9.20
CA ASN A 370 -9.72 25.71 8.68
C ASN A 370 -11.13 25.10 8.78
N GLN A 371 -11.24 23.81 9.17
CA GLN A 371 -12.53 23.12 9.30
C GLN A 371 -13.27 23.42 10.62
N GLY A 372 -13.27 24.70 11.07
CA GLY A 372 -14.34 25.19 11.92
C GLY A 372 -15.71 25.16 11.23
N ASP A 373 -15.82 25.47 9.93
CA ASP A 373 -17.15 25.76 9.31
C ASP A 373 -17.25 25.58 7.78
N GLN A 374 -16.45 24.78 7.07
CA GLN A 374 -16.67 24.61 5.62
C GLN A 374 -16.66 23.15 5.15
N GLU A 375 -17.71 22.77 4.40
CA GLU A 375 -17.80 21.49 3.68
C GLU A 375 -16.67 21.34 2.64
N PRO A 376 -16.03 20.17 2.54
CA PRO A 376 -15.03 19.92 1.51
C PRO A 376 -15.70 19.87 0.12
N ALA A 377 -15.27 20.74 -0.78
CA ALA A 377 -15.73 20.75 -2.15
C ALA A 377 -15.33 19.43 -2.86
N ILE A 378 -16.33 18.72 -3.36
CA ILE A 378 -16.14 17.54 -4.21
C ILE A 378 -15.80 18.05 -5.61
N LEU A 379 -14.53 18.09 -5.98
CA LEU A 379 -14.12 18.33 -7.36
C LEU A 379 -13.06 17.32 -7.77
N PRO A 380 -13.24 16.60 -8.89
CA PRO A 380 -12.16 15.94 -9.57
C PRO A 380 -11.27 17.01 -10.21
N ASN A 381 -10.21 17.40 -9.54
CA ASN A 381 -9.21 18.28 -10.14
C ASN A 381 -8.29 17.42 -11.04
N PHE A 382 -8.62 17.36 -12.33
CA PHE A 382 -7.65 17.03 -13.35
C PHE A 382 -6.67 18.22 -13.42
N ILE A 383 -5.45 18.05 -12.96
CA ILE A 383 -4.39 19.02 -13.23
C ILE A 383 -4.00 18.79 -14.70
N SER A 384 -4.60 19.59 -15.59
CA SER A 384 -4.15 19.71 -16.97
C SER A 384 -2.85 20.50 -16.97
N GLY A 385 -1.75 19.81 -17.29
CA GLY A 385 -0.45 20.40 -17.60
C GLY A 385 -0.05 20.01 -18.99
#